data_9dcf2e36227d724393ce7d0ff4e25a58
#
_entry.id   9dcf2e36227d724393ce7d0ff4e25a58
#
_cell.length_a   1.000
_cell.length_b   1.000
_cell.length_c   1.000
_cell.angle_alpha   90.00
_cell.angle_beta   90.00
_cell.angle_gamma   90.00
#
_symmetry.space_group_name_H-M   'P 1'
#
loop_
_entity.id
_entity.type
_entity.pdbx_description
1 polymer ?
#
loop_
_entity_poly.entity_id
_entity_poly.type
_entity_poly.pdbx_seq_one_letter_code
_entity_poly.pdbx_strand_id
1 'polypeptide(L)'
;MSLLIFSAILAVLFFWAVGAYNRLVLLRAGVAKQFAAVDAQLLRVLVWLQGNLPASMRDMLSEMEEAALPEALLKNERDLNLLKILEDLSDSLDVARTQPLSAIAMQKVNQDRLALAAWAKAEVRAGQTGEPTWFIEPLPYKFDRLKAQAWPLMDAYNQAVTKYNDAVTQFPASMLAKQVKFLPAQMLDNADLLA
;
A
#
# COMPACT_ATOMS: atom_id res chain seq x y z
N MET A 1 -26.57 47.21 16.13
CA MET A 1 -25.42 47.17 15.18
C MET A 1 -24.45 46.02 15.52
N SER A 2 -23.95 45.90 16.74
CA SER A 2 -23.00 44.84 17.17
C SER A 2 -23.53 43.41 16.97
N LEU A 3 -24.81 43.14 17.24
CA LEU A 3 -25.41 41.84 17.09
C LEU A 3 -25.48 41.37 15.58
N LEU A 4 -25.80 42.32 14.69
CA LEU A 4 -25.84 42.04 13.24
C LEU A 4 -24.46 41.76 12.68
N ILE A 5 -23.43 42.48 13.13
CA ILE A 5 -22.05 42.26 12.74
C ILE A 5 -21.58 40.89 13.27
N PHE A 6 -21.90 40.56 14.50
CA PHE A 6 -21.55 39.27 15.12
C PHE A 6 -22.20 38.10 14.38
N SER A 7 -23.49 38.19 14.05
CA SER A 7 -24.20 37.14 13.30
C SER A 7 -23.66 36.99 11.88
N ALA A 8 -23.28 38.07 11.20
CA ALA A 8 -22.65 38.01 9.88
C ALA A 8 -21.28 37.30 9.93
N ILE A 9 -20.43 37.61 10.92
CA ILE A 9 -19.14 36.94 11.11
C ILE A 9 -19.35 35.46 11.38
N LEU A 10 -20.30 35.10 12.25
CA LEU A 10 -20.61 33.70 12.55
C LEU A 10 -21.09 32.94 11.29
N ALA A 11 -21.93 33.54 10.46
CA ALA A 11 -22.38 32.97 9.22
C ALA A 11 -21.21 32.74 8.25
N VAL A 12 -20.29 33.68 8.08
CA VAL A 12 -19.11 33.54 7.24
C VAL A 12 -18.22 32.40 7.74
N LEU A 13 -17.96 32.33 9.06
CA LEU A 13 -17.17 31.24 9.65
C LEU A 13 -17.82 29.87 9.45
N PHE A 14 -19.16 29.79 9.55
CA PHE A 14 -19.89 28.56 9.31
C PHE A 14 -19.76 28.10 7.86
N PHE A 15 -20.00 28.98 6.89
CA PHE A 15 -19.86 28.62 5.46
C PHE A 15 -18.42 28.27 5.11
N TRP A 16 -17.44 28.99 5.69
CA TRP A 16 -16.05 28.64 5.54
C TRP A 16 -15.75 27.23 6.08
N ALA A 17 -16.24 26.89 7.28
CA ALA A 17 -16.03 25.58 7.90
C ALA A 17 -16.63 24.45 7.05
N VAL A 18 -17.83 24.64 6.51
CA VAL A 18 -18.47 23.68 5.58
C VAL A 18 -17.64 23.51 4.32
N GLY A 19 -17.17 24.61 3.71
CA GLY A 19 -16.31 24.54 2.53
C GLY A 19 -14.99 23.83 2.80
N ALA A 20 -14.34 24.12 3.91
CA ALA A 20 -13.11 23.46 4.33
C ALA A 20 -13.32 21.96 4.60
N TYR A 21 -14.40 21.60 5.29
CA TYR A 21 -14.76 20.20 5.52
C TYR A 21 -14.95 19.43 4.21
N ASN A 22 -15.75 19.97 3.30
CA ASN A 22 -16.00 19.34 2.01
C ASN A 22 -14.71 19.14 1.21
N ARG A 23 -13.80 20.13 1.23
CA ARG A 23 -12.48 20.01 0.62
C ARG A 23 -11.66 18.89 1.24
N LEU A 24 -11.62 18.78 2.57
CA LEU A 24 -10.89 17.71 3.26
C LEU A 24 -11.45 16.32 2.94
N VAL A 25 -12.78 16.17 2.89
CA VAL A 25 -13.45 14.92 2.49
C VAL A 25 -13.09 14.54 1.06
N LEU A 26 -13.09 15.50 0.13
CA LEU A 26 -12.72 15.26 -1.27
C LEU A 26 -11.26 14.81 -1.41
N LEU A 27 -10.34 15.46 -0.70
CA LEU A 27 -8.93 15.08 -0.71
C LEU A 27 -8.72 13.67 -0.12
N ARG A 28 -9.42 13.36 0.97
CA ARG A 28 -9.43 12.02 1.58
C ARG A 28 -9.91 10.95 0.60
N ALA A 29 -11.00 11.20 -0.10
CA ALA A 29 -11.50 10.31 -1.16
C ALA A 29 -10.50 10.17 -2.31
N GLY A 30 -9.77 11.25 -2.64
CA GLY A 30 -8.69 11.23 -3.62
C GLY A 30 -7.55 10.29 -3.24
N VAL A 31 -7.11 10.31 -1.97
CA VAL A 31 -6.08 9.37 -1.47
C VAL A 31 -6.57 7.93 -1.59
N ALA A 32 -7.79 7.62 -1.14
CA ALA A 32 -8.35 6.27 -1.22
C ALA A 32 -8.46 5.77 -2.68
N LYS A 33 -8.85 6.65 -3.62
CA LYS A 33 -8.92 6.33 -5.05
C LYS A 33 -7.55 5.98 -5.63
N GLN A 34 -6.52 6.77 -5.31
CA GLN A 34 -5.16 6.48 -5.80
C GLN A 34 -4.58 5.23 -5.16
N PHE A 35 -4.87 4.98 -3.87
CA PHE A 35 -4.47 3.72 -3.24
C PHE A 35 -5.09 2.51 -3.95
N ALA A 36 -6.35 2.54 -4.34
CA ALA A 36 -7.00 1.44 -5.06
C ALA A 36 -6.27 1.08 -6.38
N ALA A 37 -5.67 2.05 -7.05
CA ALA A 37 -4.88 1.80 -8.26
C ALA A 37 -3.53 1.11 -7.93
N VAL A 38 -2.87 1.53 -6.85
CA VAL A 38 -1.65 0.87 -6.34
C VAL A 38 -1.95 -0.56 -5.90
N ASP A 39 -3.00 -0.76 -5.12
CA ASP A 39 -3.46 -2.06 -4.64
C ASP A 39 -3.72 -3.03 -5.80
N ALA A 40 -4.45 -2.59 -6.83
CA ALA A 40 -4.69 -3.40 -8.02
C ALA A 40 -3.39 -3.83 -8.74
N GLN A 41 -2.36 -2.98 -8.72
CA GLN A 41 -1.05 -3.31 -9.31
C GLN A 41 -0.27 -4.29 -8.43
N LEU A 42 -0.27 -4.12 -7.10
CA LEU A 42 0.37 -5.06 -6.18
C LEU A 42 -0.29 -6.43 -6.21
N LEU A 43 -1.62 -6.49 -6.32
CA LEU A 43 -2.34 -7.74 -6.56
C LEU A 43 -1.90 -8.45 -7.84
N ARG A 44 -1.65 -7.72 -8.94
CA ARG A 44 -1.12 -8.32 -10.17
C ARG A 44 0.26 -8.96 -9.94
N VAL A 45 1.09 -8.34 -9.10
CA VAL A 45 2.40 -8.93 -8.71
C VAL A 45 2.17 -10.22 -7.94
N LEU A 46 1.27 -10.22 -6.95
CA LEU A 46 0.95 -11.40 -6.14
C LEU A 46 0.40 -12.54 -7.01
N VAL A 47 -0.61 -12.27 -7.83
CA VAL A 47 -1.23 -13.27 -8.72
C VAL A 47 -0.21 -13.84 -9.71
N TRP A 48 0.69 -13.00 -10.25
CA TRP A 48 1.73 -13.49 -11.14
C TRP A 48 2.72 -14.39 -10.40
N LEU A 49 3.17 -14.01 -9.21
CA LEU A 49 4.07 -14.85 -8.40
C LEU A 49 3.42 -16.18 -8.05
N GLN A 50 2.20 -16.16 -7.52
CA GLN A 50 1.44 -17.37 -7.15
C GLN A 50 1.22 -18.30 -8.36
N GLY A 51 0.92 -17.72 -9.53
CA GLY A 51 0.71 -18.48 -10.76
C GLY A 51 1.98 -19.16 -11.30
N ASN A 52 3.16 -18.69 -10.93
CA ASN A 52 4.45 -19.25 -11.32
C ASN A 52 5.08 -20.14 -10.25
N LEU A 53 4.43 -20.31 -9.08
CA LEU A 53 4.89 -21.24 -8.07
C LEU A 53 4.78 -22.70 -8.54
N PRO A 54 5.69 -23.60 -8.13
CA PRO A 54 5.53 -25.03 -8.30
C PRO A 54 4.20 -25.52 -7.70
N ALA A 55 3.64 -26.60 -8.28
CA ALA A 55 2.35 -27.14 -7.82
C ALA A 55 2.36 -27.45 -6.31
N SER A 56 3.46 -28.05 -5.82
CA SER A 56 3.65 -28.33 -4.39
C SER A 56 3.54 -27.08 -3.49
N MET A 57 4.06 -25.95 -3.93
CA MET A 57 3.98 -24.69 -3.17
C MET A 57 2.59 -24.04 -3.27
N ARG A 58 1.89 -24.22 -4.39
CA ARG A 58 0.50 -23.73 -4.51
C ARG A 58 -0.45 -24.52 -3.63
N ASP A 59 -0.26 -25.84 -3.54
CA ASP A 59 -1.03 -26.69 -2.63
C ASP A 59 -0.80 -26.28 -1.18
N MET A 60 0.46 -25.96 -0.82
CA MET A 60 0.81 -25.42 0.52
C MET A 60 0.12 -24.10 0.83
N LEU A 61 0.05 -23.16 -0.13
CA LEU A 61 -0.68 -21.90 0.07
C LEU A 61 -2.16 -22.13 0.41
N SER A 62 -2.81 -23.09 -0.26
CA SER A 62 -4.19 -23.42 0.02
C SER A 62 -4.38 -24.11 1.38
N GLU A 63 -3.39 -24.87 1.84
CA GLU A 63 -3.41 -25.53 3.14
C GLU A 63 -3.09 -24.56 4.31
N MET A 64 -2.26 -23.53 4.07
CA MET A 64 -1.98 -22.48 5.06
C MET A 64 -3.24 -21.67 5.44
N GLU A 65 -4.19 -21.57 4.53
CA GLU A 65 -5.49 -20.94 4.80
C GLU A 65 -6.38 -21.77 5.72
N GLU A 66 -6.15 -23.10 5.83
CA GLU A 66 -7.02 -24.03 6.58
C GLU A 66 -6.39 -24.64 7.84
N ALA A 67 -5.07 -24.79 7.95
CA ALA A 67 -4.42 -25.48 9.10
C ALA A 67 -2.93 -25.19 9.26
N ALA A 68 -2.38 -25.54 10.44
CA ALA A 68 -0.95 -25.46 10.73
C ALA A 68 -0.08 -26.27 9.75
N LEU A 69 1.00 -25.67 9.25
CA LEU A 69 1.95 -26.24 8.28
C LEU A 69 2.43 -27.65 8.68
N PRO A 70 2.36 -28.63 7.77
CA PRO A 70 2.94 -29.95 8.01
C PRO A 70 4.46 -29.89 8.13
N GLU A 71 5.01 -30.56 9.15
CA GLU A 71 6.46 -30.59 9.47
C GLU A 71 7.36 -31.08 8.33
N ALA A 72 6.80 -31.85 7.36
CA ALA A 72 7.50 -32.35 6.18
C ALA A 72 7.87 -31.24 5.16
N LEU A 73 7.24 -30.07 5.24
CA LEU A 73 7.39 -28.96 4.29
C LEU A 73 8.48 -27.96 4.75
N LEU A 74 8.97 -28.07 5.98
CA LEU A 74 10.05 -27.25 6.56
C LEU A 74 11.42 -27.48 5.90
N LYS A 75 11.52 -28.32 4.88
CA LYS A 75 12.81 -28.68 4.27
C LYS A 75 13.43 -27.63 3.36
N ASN A 76 12.63 -26.65 2.88
CA ASN A 76 13.14 -25.57 2.05
C ASN A 76 12.79 -24.20 2.63
N GLU A 77 13.70 -23.69 3.44
CA GLU A 77 13.57 -22.40 4.13
C GLU A 77 13.32 -21.22 3.17
N ARG A 78 13.84 -21.31 1.93
CA ARG A 78 13.70 -20.31 0.87
C ARG A 78 12.25 -20.23 0.35
N ASP A 79 11.60 -21.38 0.15
CA ASP A 79 10.24 -21.47 -0.35
C ASP A 79 9.24 -21.00 0.71
N LEU A 80 9.45 -21.41 1.96
CA LEU A 80 8.64 -20.95 3.10
C LEU A 80 8.72 -19.43 3.30
N ASN A 81 9.89 -18.86 3.12
CA ASN A 81 10.07 -17.41 3.23
C ASN A 81 9.26 -16.66 2.17
N LEU A 82 9.24 -17.12 0.92
CA LEU A 82 8.41 -16.51 -0.13
C LEU A 82 6.93 -16.62 0.20
N LEU A 83 6.44 -17.82 0.57
CA LEU A 83 5.04 -18.02 0.91
C LEU A 83 4.58 -17.07 2.01
N LYS A 84 5.39 -16.94 3.06
CA LYS A 84 5.12 -16.00 4.15
C LYS A 84 5.09 -14.54 3.69
N ILE A 85 6.03 -14.12 2.82
CA ILE A 85 6.04 -12.76 2.26
C ILE A 85 4.78 -12.49 1.44
N LEU A 86 4.30 -13.47 0.66
CA LEU A 86 3.10 -13.34 -0.15
C LEU A 86 1.85 -13.23 0.73
N GLU A 87 1.74 -14.04 1.79
CA GLU A 87 0.67 -14.00 2.78
C GLU A 87 0.67 -12.65 3.52
N ASP A 88 1.79 -12.28 4.13
CA ASP A 88 1.94 -11.01 4.87
C ASP A 88 1.55 -9.80 4.00
N LEU A 89 1.96 -9.77 2.72
CA LEU A 89 1.60 -8.68 1.81
C LEU A 89 0.11 -8.72 1.44
N SER A 90 -0.48 -9.90 1.24
CA SER A 90 -1.92 -10.04 0.97
C SER A 90 -2.73 -9.49 2.13
N ASP A 91 -2.41 -9.91 3.36
CA ASP A 91 -3.09 -9.48 4.59
C ASP A 91 -2.97 -7.96 4.81
N SER A 92 -1.77 -7.41 4.62
CA SER A 92 -1.56 -5.97 4.79
C SER A 92 -2.33 -5.15 3.75
N LEU A 93 -2.48 -5.64 2.52
CA LEU A 93 -3.31 -5.01 1.49
C LEU A 93 -4.79 -5.08 1.85
N ASP A 94 -5.29 -6.18 2.40
CA ASP A 94 -6.69 -6.31 2.82
C ASP A 94 -7.03 -5.33 3.95
N VAL A 95 -6.15 -5.18 4.93
CA VAL A 95 -6.30 -4.15 5.97
C VAL A 95 -6.26 -2.74 5.36
N ALA A 96 -5.31 -2.46 4.47
CA ALA A 96 -5.15 -1.14 3.86
C ALA A 96 -6.33 -0.75 2.95
N ARG A 97 -7.01 -1.71 2.30
CA ARG A 97 -8.26 -1.47 1.53
C ARG A 97 -9.37 -0.90 2.41
N THR A 98 -9.49 -1.40 3.63
CA THR A 98 -10.50 -0.91 4.57
C THR A 98 -10.11 0.41 5.21
N GLN A 99 -8.79 0.67 5.34
CA GLN A 99 -8.24 1.83 6.05
C GLN A 99 -7.08 2.51 5.28
N PRO A 100 -7.33 3.03 4.06
CA PRO A 100 -6.27 3.53 3.18
C PRO A 100 -5.56 4.80 3.66
N LEU A 101 -6.05 5.44 4.74
CA LEU A 101 -5.41 6.59 5.38
C LEU A 101 -4.77 6.23 6.73
N SER A 102 -4.86 4.97 7.17
CA SER A 102 -4.21 4.54 8.41
C SER A 102 -2.69 4.48 8.23
N ALA A 103 -1.95 5.27 9.01
CA ALA A 103 -0.49 5.26 8.98
C ALA A 103 0.07 3.86 9.31
N ILE A 104 -0.56 3.15 10.26
CA ILE A 104 -0.14 1.80 10.66
C ILE A 104 -0.34 0.81 9.51
N ALA A 105 -1.52 0.82 8.86
CA ALA A 105 -1.81 -0.06 7.73
C ALA A 105 -0.83 0.19 6.57
N MET A 106 -0.60 1.45 6.21
CA MET A 106 0.32 1.80 5.13
C MET A 106 1.79 1.50 5.46
N GLN A 107 2.20 1.63 6.72
CA GLN A 107 3.53 1.22 7.17
C GLN A 107 3.72 -0.29 7.01
N LYS A 108 2.72 -1.09 7.36
CA LYS A 108 2.78 -2.55 7.18
C LYS A 108 2.90 -2.92 5.69
N VAL A 109 2.07 -2.33 4.82
CA VAL A 109 2.18 -2.51 3.36
C VAL A 109 3.59 -2.15 2.86
N ASN A 110 4.18 -1.04 3.35
CA ASN A 110 5.55 -0.68 2.99
C ASN A 110 6.57 -1.74 3.42
N GLN A 111 6.46 -2.26 4.64
CA GLN A 111 7.37 -3.29 5.15
C GLN A 111 7.29 -4.58 4.33
N ASP A 112 6.07 -5.06 4.04
CA ASP A 112 5.85 -6.30 3.33
C ASP A 112 6.27 -6.18 1.85
N ARG A 113 6.00 -5.04 1.23
CA ARG A 113 6.48 -4.73 -0.12
C ARG A 113 8.01 -4.70 -0.20
N LEU A 114 8.68 -4.12 0.79
CA LEU A 114 10.15 -4.10 0.87
C LEU A 114 10.71 -5.51 1.11
N ALA A 115 10.03 -6.35 1.89
CA ALA A 115 10.40 -7.75 2.07
C ALA A 115 10.34 -8.53 0.74
N LEU A 116 9.27 -8.32 -0.05
CA LEU A 116 9.14 -8.88 -1.39
C LEU A 116 10.26 -8.39 -2.33
N ALA A 117 10.59 -7.11 -2.28
CA ALA A 117 11.68 -6.54 -3.07
C ALA A 117 13.05 -7.13 -2.71
N ALA A 118 13.31 -7.30 -1.42
CA ALA A 118 14.54 -7.92 -0.93
C ALA A 118 14.66 -9.38 -1.36
N TRP A 119 13.55 -10.15 -1.26
CA TRP A 119 13.48 -11.51 -1.77
C TRP A 119 13.75 -11.58 -3.27
N ALA A 120 13.08 -10.76 -4.07
CA ALA A 120 13.26 -10.72 -5.52
C ALA A 120 14.71 -10.42 -5.92
N LYS A 121 15.37 -9.49 -5.22
CA LYS A 121 16.78 -9.15 -5.45
C LYS A 121 17.71 -10.30 -5.11
N ALA A 122 17.42 -11.05 -4.04
CA ALA A 122 18.19 -12.25 -3.67
C ALA A 122 18.02 -13.36 -4.74
N GLU A 123 16.79 -13.54 -5.24
CA GLU A 123 16.47 -14.53 -6.27
C GLU A 123 17.16 -14.22 -7.61
N VAL A 124 17.18 -12.96 -8.04
CA VAL A 124 17.90 -12.52 -9.24
C VAL A 124 19.39 -12.80 -9.12
N ARG A 125 19.98 -12.55 -7.95
CA ARG A 125 21.41 -12.82 -7.70
C ARG A 125 21.70 -14.33 -7.76
N ALA A 126 20.85 -15.15 -7.14
CA ALA A 126 20.98 -16.60 -7.16
C ALA A 126 20.92 -17.15 -8.59
N GLY A 127 20.00 -16.66 -9.43
CA GLY A 127 19.93 -17.03 -10.86
C GLY A 127 21.19 -16.65 -11.65
N GLN A 128 21.86 -15.55 -11.30
CA GLN A 128 23.14 -15.16 -11.93
C GLN A 128 24.31 -16.09 -11.54
N THR A 129 24.22 -16.75 -10.38
CA THR A 129 25.23 -17.74 -9.92
C THR A 129 24.97 -19.17 -10.42
N GLY A 130 23.96 -19.36 -11.26
CA GLY A 130 23.64 -20.66 -11.89
C GLY A 130 22.77 -21.57 -11.02
N GLU A 131 22.16 -21.06 -9.97
CA GLU A 131 21.17 -21.80 -9.20
C GLU A 131 19.86 -21.96 -9.99
N PRO A 132 19.17 -23.11 -9.91
CA PRO A 132 17.93 -23.32 -10.62
C PRO A 132 16.85 -22.34 -10.17
N THR A 133 16.26 -21.62 -11.12
CA THR A 133 15.09 -20.79 -10.90
C THR A 133 13.86 -21.56 -11.38
N TRP A 134 12.77 -21.50 -10.63
CA TRP A 134 11.51 -22.16 -10.97
C TRP A 134 10.53 -21.24 -11.72
N PHE A 135 10.96 -20.02 -12.06
CA PHE A 135 10.16 -19.11 -12.88
C PHE A 135 10.30 -19.42 -14.38
N ILE A 136 9.17 -19.53 -15.06
CA ILE A 136 9.11 -19.78 -16.53
C ILE A 136 9.61 -18.57 -17.30
N GLU A 137 9.27 -17.36 -16.85
CA GLU A 137 9.79 -16.10 -17.40
C GLU A 137 11.02 -15.63 -16.62
N PRO A 138 12.00 -14.98 -17.26
CA PRO A 138 13.14 -14.41 -16.56
C PRO A 138 12.66 -13.37 -15.56
N LEU A 139 12.83 -13.69 -14.28
CA LEU A 139 12.39 -12.90 -13.14
C LEU A 139 12.78 -11.42 -13.25
N PRO A 140 14.04 -11.03 -13.59
CA PRO A 140 14.43 -9.63 -13.70
C PRO A 140 13.56 -8.85 -14.70
N TYR A 141 13.36 -9.38 -15.90
CA TYR A 141 12.58 -8.71 -16.94
C TYR A 141 11.13 -8.47 -16.51
N LYS A 142 10.52 -9.46 -15.86
CA LYS A 142 9.14 -9.33 -15.39
C LYS A 142 9.02 -8.30 -14.27
N PHE A 143 9.95 -8.31 -13.31
CA PHE A 143 9.95 -7.34 -12.23
C PHE A 143 10.19 -5.91 -12.73
N ASP A 144 11.10 -5.70 -13.66
CA ASP A 144 11.33 -4.38 -14.27
C ASP A 144 10.06 -3.85 -14.95
N ARG A 145 9.32 -4.71 -15.65
CA ARG A 145 8.05 -4.35 -16.27
C ARG A 145 6.98 -4.01 -15.24
N LEU A 146 6.84 -4.81 -14.18
CA LEU A 146 5.89 -4.57 -13.09
C LEU A 146 6.23 -3.28 -12.33
N LYS A 147 7.51 -3.03 -12.08
CA LYS A 147 8.04 -1.81 -11.48
C LYS A 147 7.68 -0.57 -12.33
N ALA A 148 7.95 -0.62 -13.63
CA ALA A 148 7.63 0.47 -14.54
C ALA A 148 6.12 0.81 -14.55
N GLN A 149 5.26 -0.19 -14.36
CA GLN A 149 3.80 0.01 -14.25
C GLN A 149 3.37 0.54 -12.87
N ALA A 150 4.04 0.16 -11.80
CA ALA A 150 3.68 0.56 -10.44
C ALA A 150 4.16 1.97 -10.09
N TRP A 151 5.30 2.40 -10.60
CA TRP A 151 5.91 3.69 -10.30
C TRP A 151 4.97 4.88 -10.46
N PRO A 152 4.30 5.11 -11.61
CA PRO A 152 3.41 6.26 -11.78
C PRO A 152 2.19 6.20 -10.85
N LEU A 153 1.73 5.01 -10.47
CA LEU A 153 0.60 4.84 -9.54
C LEU A 153 1.00 5.22 -8.12
N MET A 154 2.19 4.82 -7.68
CA MET A 154 2.73 5.19 -6.37
C MET A 154 3.00 6.68 -6.27
N ASP A 155 3.55 7.28 -7.33
CA ASP A 155 3.78 8.72 -7.39
C ASP A 155 2.45 9.49 -7.31
N ALA A 156 1.43 9.08 -8.05
CA ALA A 156 0.09 9.66 -7.99
C ALA A 156 -0.54 9.52 -6.59
N TYR A 157 -0.35 8.38 -5.92
CA TYR A 157 -0.78 8.18 -4.53
C TYR A 157 -0.05 9.13 -3.59
N ASN A 158 1.29 9.20 -3.66
CA ASN A 158 2.08 10.07 -2.80
C ASN A 158 1.76 11.56 -3.00
N GLN A 159 1.51 11.99 -4.23
CA GLN A 159 1.03 13.33 -4.51
C GLN A 159 -0.35 13.62 -3.89
N ALA A 160 -1.27 12.65 -3.92
CA ALA A 160 -2.57 12.78 -3.27
C ALA A 160 -2.44 12.86 -1.75
N VAL A 161 -1.56 12.05 -1.15
CA VAL A 161 -1.23 12.09 0.29
C VAL A 161 -0.62 13.44 0.67
N THR A 162 0.32 13.97 -0.12
CA THR A 162 0.92 15.29 0.13
C THR A 162 -0.17 16.38 0.18
N LYS A 163 -1.02 16.44 -0.85
CA LYS A 163 -2.12 17.44 -0.92
C LYS A 163 -3.08 17.31 0.26
N TYR A 164 -3.38 16.09 0.69
CA TYR A 164 -4.23 15.85 1.86
C TYR A 164 -3.53 16.27 3.15
N ASN A 165 -2.26 15.89 3.36
CA ASN A 165 -1.49 16.23 4.54
C ASN A 165 -1.29 17.75 4.69
N ASP A 166 -1.01 18.45 3.59
CA ASP A 166 -0.93 19.91 3.57
C ASP A 166 -2.26 20.52 4.04
N ALA A 167 -3.38 20.01 3.54
CA ALA A 167 -4.69 20.55 3.89
C ALA A 167 -5.09 20.30 5.36
N VAL A 168 -4.70 19.15 5.96
CA VAL A 168 -5.02 18.85 7.37
C VAL A 168 -4.06 19.51 8.36
N THR A 169 -2.88 19.95 7.91
CA THR A 169 -1.87 20.58 8.78
C THR A 169 -1.84 22.09 8.69
N GLN A 170 -2.28 22.71 7.57
CA GLN A 170 -2.26 24.15 7.38
C GLN A 170 -3.40 24.85 8.13
N PHE A 171 -3.04 25.95 8.85
CA PHE A 171 -4.03 26.85 9.43
C PHE A 171 -4.81 27.60 8.31
N PRO A 172 -6.11 27.83 8.46
CA PRO A 172 -6.97 27.49 9.58
C PRO A 172 -7.64 26.10 9.49
N ALA A 173 -7.51 25.35 8.39
CA ALA A 173 -8.17 24.06 8.18
C ALA A 173 -7.71 22.99 9.19
N SER A 174 -6.48 23.10 9.71
CA SER A 174 -5.94 22.17 10.72
C SER A 174 -6.74 22.16 12.04
N MET A 175 -7.39 23.28 12.40
CA MET A 175 -8.28 23.32 13.58
C MET A 175 -9.51 22.43 13.35
N LEU A 176 -10.11 22.54 12.16
CA LEU A 176 -11.25 21.70 11.78
C LEU A 176 -10.85 20.22 11.64
N ALA A 177 -9.71 19.95 11.00
CA ALA A 177 -9.19 18.59 10.83
C ALA A 177 -9.01 17.87 12.17
N LYS A 178 -8.46 18.56 13.18
CA LYS A 178 -8.34 18.02 14.55
C LYS A 178 -9.70 17.70 15.17
N GLN A 179 -10.70 18.58 14.98
CA GLN A 179 -12.03 18.39 15.55
C GLN A 179 -12.74 17.18 14.95
N VAL A 180 -12.57 16.92 13.64
CA VAL A 180 -13.15 15.78 12.93
C VAL A 180 -12.22 14.55 12.89
N LYS A 181 -11.10 14.60 13.63
CA LYS A 181 -10.12 13.51 13.74
C LYS A 181 -9.53 13.06 12.38
N PHE A 182 -9.31 14.02 11.50
CA PHE A 182 -8.60 13.77 10.25
C PHE A 182 -7.09 13.87 10.51
N LEU A 183 -6.45 12.70 10.55
CA LEU A 183 -5.01 12.57 10.78
C LEU A 183 -4.26 12.58 9.44
N PRO A 184 -2.98 13.01 9.42
CA PRO A 184 -2.13 12.85 8.26
C PRO A 184 -2.01 11.39 7.83
N ALA A 185 -2.00 11.16 6.52
CA ALA A 185 -1.82 9.85 5.91
C ALA A 185 -0.33 9.57 5.65
N GLN A 186 0.04 8.28 5.63
CA GLN A 186 1.39 7.81 5.35
C GLN A 186 1.59 7.68 3.85
N MET A 187 2.74 8.15 3.34
CA MET A 187 3.20 7.89 1.98
C MET A 187 3.73 6.47 1.83
N LEU A 188 3.69 5.97 0.61
CA LEU A 188 4.45 4.79 0.22
C LEU A 188 5.90 5.19 -0.08
N ASP A 189 6.85 4.41 0.44
CA ASP A 189 8.26 4.67 0.16
C ASP A 189 8.55 4.54 -1.34
N ASN A 190 9.22 5.52 -1.90
CA ASN A 190 9.72 5.47 -3.28
C ASN A 190 10.94 4.56 -3.42
N ALA A 191 11.41 3.96 -2.31
CA ALA A 191 12.39 2.90 -2.39
C ALA A 191 11.87 1.82 -3.34
N ASP A 192 12.72 1.43 -4.25
CA ASP A 192 12.41 0.55 -5.36
C ASP A 192 11.46 -0.57 -4.99
N LEU A 193 10.32 -0.66 -5.69
CA LEU A 193 9.33 -1.72 -5.51
C LEU A 193 9.95 -3.10 -5.59
N LEU A 194 11.12 -3.20 -6.24
CA LEU A 194 11.82 -4.43 -6.60
C LEU A 194 13.31 -4.10 -6.95
N ALA A 195 13.95 -3.17 -6.24
CA ALA A 195 15.33 -2.72 -6.49
C ALA A 195 16.37 -3.77 -6.19
#